data_a0c37e03ff4c718f8a93ea7d21c971f3
#
_entry.id   a0c37e03ff4c718f8a93ea7d21c971f3
#
_cell.length_a   1.000
_cell.length_b   1.000
_cell.length_c   1.000
_cell.angle_alpha   90.00
_cell.angle_beta   90.00
_cell.angle_gamma   90.00
#
_symmetry.space_group_name_H-M   'P 1'
#
loop_
_entity.id
_entity.type
_entity.pdbx_description
1 polymer ?
#
loop_
_entity_poly.entity_id
_entity_poly.type
_entity_poly.pdbx_seq_one_letter_code
_entity_poly.pdbx_strand_id
1 'polypeptide(L)'
;MLPVLTMLLVTFVLKDICGRMGMTDYIVEKTEPLLFPAIFPAMVFALGAVLAFTTGSDWGMSSIITPIVFPLGSVIGANPVLIMAAVISGGTFGSHACFYSDATLLAAQSAGIDSMEHALSQLPYNVIACVLAVVGFMLTGAVM
;
A
#
# COMPACT_ATOMS: atom_id res chain seq x y z
N MET A 1 -18.69 13.58 -2.75
CA MET A 1 -18.78 12.42 -3.68
C MET A 1 -18.08 12.66 -5.01
N LEU A 2 -18.14 13.85 -5.61
CA LEU A 2 -17.44 14.14 -6.88
C LEU A 2 -15.93 13.80 -6.87
N PRO A 3 -15.14 14.17 -5.84
CA PRO A 3 -13.69 13.90 -5.84
C PRO A 3 -13.35 12.41 -5.89
N VAL A 4 -14.11 11.57 -5.21
CA VAL A 4 -13.90 10.11 -5.19
C VAL A 4 -14.18 9.50 -6.57
N LEU A 5 -15.26 9.91 -7.23
CA LEU A 5 -15.59 9.46 -8.57
C LEU A 5 -14.53 9.91 -9.60
N THR A 6 -14.03 11.13 -9.46
CA THR A 6 -12.96 11.64 -10.33
C THR A 6 -11.67 10.85 -10.14
N MET A 7 -11.28 10.56 -8.90
CA MET A 7 -10.12 9.72 -8.61
C MET A 7 -10.26 8.30 -9.19
N LEU A 8 -11.41 7.67 -9.02
CA LEU A 8 -11.68 6.35 -9.61
C LEU A 8 -11.57 6.37 -11.13
N LEU A 9 -12.19 7.36 -11.81
CA LEU A 9 -12.09 7.52 -13.26
C LEU A 9 -10.64 7.69 -13.73
N VAL A 10 -9.88 8.57 -13.08
CA VAL A 10 -8.47 8.79 -13.41
C VAL A 10 -7.65 7.52 -13.22
N THR A 11 -7.92 6.74 -12.16
CA THR A 11 -7.24 5.46 -11.90
C THR A 11 -7.52 4.44 -12.99
N PHE A 12 -8.79 4.32 -13.45
CA PHE A 12 -9.14 3.42 -14.54
C PHE A 12 -8.49 3.82 -15.86
N VAL A 13 -8.47 5.12 -16.17
CA VAL A 13 -7.80 5.64 -17.37
C VAL A 13 -6.29 5.39 -17.29
N LEU A 14 -5.67 5.63 -16.15
CA LEU A 14 -4.25 5.36 -15.93
C LEU A 14 -3.93 3.89 -16.13
N LYS A 15 -4.73 2.99 -15.55
CA LYS A 15 -4.60 1.54 -15.73
C LYS A 15 -4.65 1.13 -17.21
N ASP A 16 -5.63 1.67 -17.96
CA ASP A 16 -5.80 1.36 -19.39
C ASP A 16 -4.60 1.86 -20.21
N ILE A 17 -4.15 3.08 -19.96
CA ILE A 17 -2.97 3.66 -20.62
C ILE A 17 -1.72 2.85 -20.32
N CYS A 18 -1.44 2.54 -19.06
CA CYS A 18 -0.28 1.73 -18.65
C CYS A 18 -0.30 0.34 -19.28
N GLY A 19 -1.48 -0.29 -19.35
CA GLY A 19 -1.66 -1.57 -20.03
C GLY A 19 -1.36 -1.49 -21.53
N ARG A 20 -1.88 -0.47 -22.23
CA ARG A 20 -1.62 -0.27 -23.68
C ARG A 20 -0.18 0.08 -24.00
N MET A 21 0.52 0.74 -23.09
CA MET A 21 1.95 1.06 -23.24
C MET A 21 2.88 -0.14 -23.01
N GLY A 22 2.33 -1.31 -22.63
CA GLY A 22 3.15 -2.48 -22.28
C GLY A 22 3.98 -2.27 -21.02
N MET A 23 3.62 -1.31 -20.17
CA MET A 23 4.36 -1.00 -18.94
C MET A 23 4.39 -2.19 -18.00
N THR A 24 3.28 -2.94 -17.93
CA THR A 24 3.20 -4.16 -17.11
C THR A 24 4.19 -5.21 -17.61
N ASP A 25 4.22 -5.47 -18.92
CA ASP A 25 5.10 -6.46 -19.52
C ASP A 25 6.57 -6.08 -19.33
N TYR A 26 6.89 -4.80 -19.49
CA TYR A 26 8.25 -4.28 -19.28
C TYR A 26 8.70 -4.41 -17.81
N ILE A 27 7.82 -4.06 -16.85
CA ILE A 27 8.12 -4.19 -15.43
C ILE A 27 8.30 -5.67 -15.07
N VAL A 28 7.42 -6.53 -15.57
CA VAL A 28 7.49 -7.98 -15.36
C VAL A 28 8.83 -8.52 -15.87
N GLU A 29 9.18 -8.27 -17.12
CA GLU A 29 10.43 -8.76 -17.76
C GLU A 29 11.68 -8.33 -16.97
N LYS A 30 11.68 -7.09 -16.45
CA LYS A 30 12.83 -6.57 -15.70
C LYS A 30 12.89 -7.03 -14.25
N THR A 31 11.75 -7.35 -13.65
CA THR A 31 11.64 -7.57 -12.21
C THR A 31 11.45 -9.06 -11.87
N GLU A 32 10.97 -9.89 -12.83
CA GLU A 32 10.77 -11.32 -12.66
C GLU A 32 11.97 -12.06 -12.04
N PRO A 33 13.23 -11.84 -12.48
CA PRO A 33 14.38 -12.55 -11.90
C PRO A 33 14.72 -12.14 -10.47
N LEU A 34 14.17 -11.03 -9.97
CA LEU A 34 14.40 -10.53 -8.60
C LEU A 34 13.24 -10.80 -7.64
N LEU A 35 12.06 -11.16 -8.14
CA LEU A 35 10.85 -11.31 -7.34
C LEU A 35 10.62 -12.77 -6.96
N PHE A 36 10.77 -13.04 -5.68
CA PHE A 36 10.34 -14.31 -5.10
C PHE A 36 8.88 -14.18 -4.64
N PRO A 37 7.97 -15.11 -5.04
CA PRO A 37 6.56 -15.08 -4.64
C PRO A 37 6.35 -14.95 -3.13
N ALA A 38 7.22 -15.60 -2.36
CA ALA A 38 7.18 -15.58 -0.90
C ALA A 38 7.45 -14.21 -0.27
N ILE A 39 8.30 -13.38 -0.88
CA ILE A 39 8.70 -12.08 -0.32
C ILE A 39 7.84 -10.96 -0.91
N PHE A 40 7.22 -11.20 -2.05
CA PHE A 40 6.48 -10.19 -2.79
C PHE A 40 5.39 -9.48 -1.97
N PRO A 41 4.53 -10.15 -1.18
CA PRO A 41 3.55 -9.46 -0.34
C PRO A 41 4.17 -8.54 0.71
N ALA A 42 5.30 -8.93 1.30
CA ALA A 42 6.03 -8.10 2.25
C ALA A 42 6.64 -6.86 1.57
N MET A 43 7.14 -6.98 0.35
CA MET A 43 7.62 -5.85 -0.45
C MET A 43 6.48 -4.90 -0.82
N VAL A 44 5.33 -5.42 -1.22
CA VAL A 44 4.12 -4.63 -1.51
C VAL A 44 3.65 -3.87 -0.27
N PHE A 45 3.64 -4.52 0.90
CA PHE A 45 3.34 -3.87 2.18
C PHE A 45 4.31 -2.72 2.46
N ALA A 46 5.62 -2.95 2.38
CA ALA A 46 6.64 -1.94 2.68
C ALA A 46 6.55 -0.74 1.70
N LEU A 47 6.39 -1.02 0.41
CA LEU A 47 6.23 0.03 -0.61
C LEU A 47 4.94 0.83 -0.38
N GLY A 48 3.84 0.15 -0.09
CA GLY A 48 2.55 0.77 0.23
C GLY A 48 2.66 1.66 1.48
N ALA A 49 3.34 1.18 2.51
CA ALA A 49 3.57 1.91 3.75
C ALA A 49 4.33 3.23 3.51
N VAL A 50 5.41 3.18 2.74
CA VAL A 50 6.21 4.37 2.38
C VAL A 50 5.40 5.36 1.54
N LEU A 51 4.68 4.87 0.54
CA LEU A 51 3.85 5.72 -0.32
C LEU A 51 2.68 6.35 0.44
N ALA A 52 2.00 5.59 1.30
CA ALA A 52 0.91 6.14 2.11
C ALA A 52 1.43 7.14 3.15
N PHE A 53 2.59 6.89 3.76
CA PHE A 53 3.25 7.84 4.65
C PHE A 53 3.60 9.16 3.94
N THR A 54 4.16 9.07 2.72
CA THR A 54 4.59 10.27 1.97
C THR A 54 3.44 11.04 1.34
N THR A 55 2.34 10.37 1.01
CA THR A 55 1.15 11.03 0.43
C THR A 55 0.14 11.47 1.49
N GLY A 56 0.20 10.89 2.68
CA GLY A 56 -0.79 11.09 3.74
C GLY A 56 -2.17 10.50 3.40
N SER A 57 -2.27 9.67 2.35
CA SER A 57 -3.54 9.14 1.85
C SER A 57 -3.45 7.66 1.51
N ASP A 58 -4.25 6.86 2.20
CA ASP A 58 -4.41 5.42 1.92
C ASP A 58 -5.07 5.19 0.55
N TRP A 59 -6.13 5.96 0.24
CA TRP A 59 -6.84 5.87 -1.03
C TRP A 59 -5.97 6.25 -2.23
N GLY A 60 -5.19 7.32 -2.10
CA GLY A 60 -4.26 7.76 -3.14
C GLY A 60 -3.19 6.72 -3.43
N MET A 61 -2.58 6.18 -2.39
CA MET A 61 -1.59 5.10 -2.50
C MET A 61 -2.18 3.85 -3.16
N SER A 62 -3.32 3.36 -2.66
CA SER A 62 -3.98 2.16 -3.17
C SER A 62 -4.34 2.29 -4.65
N SER A 63 -4.78 3.48 -5.08
CA SER A 63 -5.10 3.77 -6.48
C SER A 63 -3.89 3.68 -7.41
N ILE A 64 -2.71 4.04 -6.93
CA ILE A 64 -1.46 4.02 -7.71
C ILE A 64 -0.88 2.60 -7.75
N ILE A 65 -0.83 1.93 -6.61
CA ILE A 65 -0.09 0.67 -6.47
C ILE A 65 -0.85 -0.54 -7.01
N THR A 66 -2.18 -0.57 -6.83
CA THR A 66 -3.03 -1.72 -7.21
C THR A 66 -2.89 -2.12 -8.68
N PRO A 67 -2.99 -1.21 -9.67
CA PRO A 67 -2.86 -1.57 -11.08
C PRO A 67 -1.47 -2.09 -11.47
N ILE A 68 -0.48 -1.91 -10.62
CA ILE A 68 0.90 -2.37 -10.85
C ILE A 68 1.13 -3.73 -10.20
N VAL A 69 0.78 -3.87 -8.91
CA VAL A 69 1.14 -5.07 -8.13
C VAL A 69 0.29 -6.29 -8.45
N PHE A 70 -0.97 -6.10 -8.88
CA PHE A 70 -1.82 -7.25 -9.22
C PHE A 70 -1.38 -7.98 -10.48
N PRO A 71 -1.16 -7.30 -11.63
CA PRO A 71 -0.62 -7.97 -12.82
C PRO A 71 0.74 -8.61 -12.55
N LEU A 72 1.64 -7.90 -11.85
CA LEU A 72 2.96 -8.40 -11.50
C LEU A 72 2.86 -9.67 -10.63
N GLY A 73 2.02 -9.64 -9.59
CA GLY A 73 1.78 -10.79 -8.72
C GLY A 73 1.19 -11.98 -9.46
N SER A 74 0.32 -11.77 -10.45
CA SER A 74 -0.26 -12.86 -11.25
C SER A 74 0.78 -13.58 -12.11
N VAL A 75 1.78 -12.86 -12.62
CA VAL A 75 2.86 -13.43 -13.44
C VAL A 75 3.81 -14.28 -12.60
N ILE A 76 4.18 -13.80 -11.41
CA ILE A 76 5.08 -14.56 -10.51
C ILE A 76 4.35 -15.64 -9.70
N GLY A 77 3.04 -15.80 -9.87
CA GLY A 77 2.24 -16.81 -9.15
C GLY A 77 2.00 -16.49 -7.67
N ALA A 78 2.13 -15.22 -7.26
CA ALA A 78 1.85 -14.81 -5.87
C ALA A 78 0.34 -14.82 -5.59
N ASN A 79 -0.04 -15.16 -4.37
CA ASN A 79 -1.44 -15.24 -3.98
C ASN A 79 -2.10 -13.85 -4.00
N PRO A 80 -3.17 -13.62 -4.82
CA PRO A 80 -3.81 -12.32 -4.96
C PRO A 80 -4.46 -11.82 -3.67
N VAL A 81 -4.88 -12.73 -2.78
CA VAL A 81 -5.45 -12.36 -1.48
C VAL A 81 -4.37 -11.76 -0.56
N LEU A 82 -3.16 -12.33 -0.58
CA LEU A 82 -2.03 -11.78 0.17
C LEU A 82 -1.58 -10.43 -0.38
N ILE A 83 -1.59 -10.25 -1.70
CA ILE A 83 -1.28 -8.96 -2.34
C ILE A 83 -2.30 -7.90 -1.90
N MET A 84 -3.60 -8.22 -1.94
CA MET A 84 -4.66 -7.32 -1.48
C MET A 84 -4.46 -6.94 0.00
N ALA A 85 -4.23 -7.94 0.85
CA ALA A 85 -3.97 -7.72 2.27
C ALA A 85 -2.75 -6.82 2.49
N ALA A 86 -1.68 -7.02 1.73
CA ALA A 86 -0.46 -6.21 1.82
C ALA A 86 -0.69 -4.75 1.39
N VAL A 87 -1.46 -4.51 0.31
CA VAL A 87 -1.81 -3.15 -0.14
C VAL A 87 -2.62 -2.44 0.95
N ILE A 88 -3.68 -3.06 1.44
CA ILE A 88 -4.55 -2.45 2.47
C ILE A 88 -3.77 -2.20 3.76
N SER A 89 -3.03 -3.21 4.25
CA SER A 89 -2.26 -3.07 5.50
C SER A 89 -1.15 -2.02 5.39
N GLY A 90 -0.46 -1.97 4.24
CA GLY A 90 0.59 -0.98 3.98
C GLY A 90 0.03 0.45 3.95
N GLY A 91 -1.10 0.63 3.26
CA GLY A 91 -1.81 1.89 3.23
C GLY A 91 -2.26 2.38 4.60
N THR A 92 -2.92 1.51 5.33
CA THR A 92 -3.39 1.79 6.70
C THR A 92 -2.22 2.14 7.62
N PHE A 93 -1.15 1.34 7.61
CA PHE A 93 0.04 1.65 8.41
C PHE A 93 0.62 3.02 8.06
N GLY A 94 0.88 3.30 6.78
CA GLY A 94 1.47 4.56 6.35
C GLY A 94 0.60 5.77 6.68
N SER A 95 -0.72 5.64 6.50
CA SER A 95 -1.68 6.68 6.84
C SER A 95 -1.70 6.97 8.36
N HIS A 96 -1.70 5.94 9.20
CA HIS A 96 -1.68 6.12 10.65
C HIS A 96 -0.32 6.57 11.21
N ALA A 97 0.77 6.27 10.53
CA ALA A 97 2.10 6.75 10.90
C ALA A 97 2.34 8.21 10.49
N CYS A 98 1.59 8.70 9.50
CA CYS A 98 1.74 10.04 8.95
C CYS A 98 0.99 11.08 9.81
N PHE A 99 1.69 12.14 10.22
CA PHE A 99 1.14 13.19 11.10
C PHE A 99 0.25 14.21 10.40
N TYR A 100 0.19 14.21 9.07
CA TYR A 100 -0.69 15.07 8.26
C TYR A 100 -1.73 14.30 7.46
N SER A 101 -1.89 13.01 7.70
CA SER A 101 -2.92 12.22 7.04
C SER A 101 -4.32 12.59 7.53
N ASP A 102 -5.31 12.36 6.67
CA ASP A 102 -6.72 12.54 7.01
C ASP A 102 -7.14 11.68 8.21
N ALA A 103 -6.65 10.45 8.32
CA ALA A 103 -6.94 9.57 9.45
C ALA A 103 -6.39 10.14 10.78
N THR A 104 -5.13 10.59 10.80
CA THR A 104 -4.49 11.17 11.99
C THR A 104 -5.14 12.50 12.40
N LEU A 105 -5.45 13.35 11.40
CA LEU A 105 -6.12 14.64 11.66
C LEU A 105 -7.52 14.45 12.25
N LEU A 106 -8.31 13.54 11.70
CA LEU A 106 -9.67 13.25 12.23
C LEU A 106 -9.62 12.64 13.64
N ALA A 107 -8.69 11.72 13.89
CA ALA A 107 -8.50 11.12 15.20
C ALA A 107 -8.07 12.16 16.25
N ALA A 108 -7.09 13.00 15.94
CA ALA A 108 -6.63 14.07 16.82
C ALA A 108 -7.71 15.09 17.13
N GLN A 109 -8.46 15.53 16.10
CA GLN A 109 -9.59 16.46 16.26
C GLN A 109 -10.69 15.87 17.16
N SER A 110 -11.02 14.60 16.97
CA SER A 110 -12.04 13.93 17.79
C SER A 110 -11.61 13.75 19.25
N ALA A 111 -10.31 13.57 19.48
CA ALA A 111 -9.72 13.47 20.81
C ALA A 111 -9.44 14.86 21.47
N GLY A 112 -9.54 15.94 20.71
CA GLY A 112 -9.26 17.30 21.21
C GLY A 112 -7.78 17.57 21.49
N ILE A 113 -6.85 16.85 20.82
CA ILE A 113 -5.40 17.00 20.96
C ILE A 113 -4.77 17.46 19.63
N ASP A 114 -3.52 17.90 19.70
CA ASP A 114 -2.74 18.25 18.50
C ASP A 114 -2.42 17.00 17.65
N SER A 115 -2.43 17.16 16.32
CA SER A 115 -2.19 16.04 15.40
C SER A 115 -0.77 15.46 15.52
N MET A 116 0.22 16.30 15.84
CA MET A 116 1.60 15.86 16.06
C MET A 116 1.71 15.06 17.35
N GLU A 117 1.05 15.52 18.43
CA GLU A 117 1.01 14.80 19.71
C GLU A 117 0.36 13.43 19.56
N HIS A 118 -0.76 13.36 18.80
CA HIS A 118 -1.43 12.11 18.48
C HIS A 118 -0.49 11.16 17.70
N ALA A 119 0.11 11.63 16.62
CA ALA A 119 1.00 10.83 15.79
C ALA A 119 2.21 10.29 16.57
N LEU A 120 2.84 11.14 17.40
CA LEU A 120 3.97 10.72 18.23
C LEU A 120 3.58 9.68 19.29
N SER A 121 2.39 9.78 19.86
CA SER A 121 1.90 8.79 20.83
C SER A 121 1.57 7.43 20.17
N GLN A 122 1.12 7.44 18.91
CA GLN A 122 0.83 6.23 18.13
C GLN A 122 2.06 5.56 17.51
N LEU A 123 3.13 6.32 17.25
CA LEU A 123 4.28 5.85 16.49
C LEU A 123 4.90 4.54 17.06
N PRO A 124 5.12 4.37 18.37
CA PRO A 124 5.68 3.13 18.90
C PRO A 124 4.82 1.89 18.59
N TYR A 125 3.51 2.03 18.71
CA TYR A 125 2.57 0.94 18.43
C TYR A 125 2.53 0.61 16.94
N ASN A 126 2.56 1.62 16.09
CA ASN A 126 2.61 1.46 14.64
C ASN A 126 3.90 0.73 14.21
N VAL A 127 5.05 1.06 14.79
CA VAL A 127 6.32 0.38 14.49
C VAL A 127 6.27 -1.10 14.87
N ILE A 128 5.72 -1.42 16.05
CA ILE A 128 5.54 -2.82 16.48
C ILE A 128 4.60 -3.56 15.49
N ALA A 129 3.48 -2.95 15.14
CA ALA A 129 2.53 -3.53 14.19
C ALA A 129 3.16 -3.73 12.80
N CYS A 130 3.99 -2.79 12.34
CA CYS A 130 4.74 -2.90 11.08
C CYS A 130 5.67 -4.12 11.07
N VAL A 131 6.46 -4.30 12.12
CA VAL A 131 7.38 -5.45 12.23
C VAL A 131 6.60 -6.76 12.23
N LEU A 132 5.50 -6.84 12.99
CA LEU A 132 4.64 -8.03 13.02
C LEU A 132 3.99 -8.30 11.65
N ALA A 133 3.55 -7.27 10.93
CA ALA A 133 2.98 -7.40 9.61
C ALA A 133 4.01 -7.91 8.59
N VAL A 134 5.22 -7.33 8.57
CA VAL A 134 6.29 -7.80 7.67
C VAL A 134 6.63 -9.26 7.92
N VAL A 135 6.81 -9.67 9.18
CA VAL A 135 7.07 -11.06 9.54
C VAL A 135 5.89 -11.95 9.14
N GLY A 136 4.66 -11.51 9.40
CA GLY A 136 3.45 -12.22 9.00
C GLY A 136 3.35 -12.44 7.50
N PHE A 137 3.62 -11.40 6.68
CA PHE A 137 3.62 -11.52 5.22
C PHE A 137 4.75 -12.41 4.69
N MET A 138 5.93 -12.38 5.31
CA MET A 138 7.02 -13.29 4.95
C MET A 138 6.68 -14.75 5.25
N LEU A 139 6.12 -15.02 6.42
CA LEU A 139 5.72 -16.38 6.81
C LEU A 139 4.57 -16.92 5.94
N THR A 140 3.52 -16.11 5.75
CA THR A 140 2.37 -16.53 4.93
C THR A 140 2.72 -16.66 3.45
N GLY A 141 3.58 -15.77 2.93
CA GLY A 141 4.08 -15.87 1.56
C GLY A 141 4.98 -17.08 1.32
N ALA A 142 5.66 -17.58 2.35
CA ALA A 142 6.48 -18.80 2.26
C ALA A 142 5.65 -20.10 2.32
N VAL A 143 4.44 -20.06 2.91
CA VAL A 143 3.57 -21.23 3.10
C VAL A 143 2.51 -21.36 1.99
N MET A 144 2.14 -20.26 1.35
CA MET A 144 1.12 -20.19 0.29
C MET A 144 1.72 -20.02 -1.08
#